data_bc13266f813850f3b9511dfa6f1879c5
#
_entry.id   bc13266f813850f3b9511dfa6f1879c5
#
_cell.length_a   1.000
_cell.length_b   1.000
_cell.length_c   1.000
_cell.angle_alpha   90.00
_cell.angle_beta   90.00
_cell.angle_gamma   90.00
#
_symmetry.space_group_name_H-M   'P 1'
#
loop_
_entity.id
_entity.type
_entity.pdbx_description
1 polymer ?
#
loop_
_entity_poly.entity_id
_entity_poly.type
_entity_poly.pdbx_seq_one_letter_code
_entity_poly.pdbx_strand_id
1 'polypeptide(L)'
;MTSKEKSIVLKEEILKQYKSIRKFAIEMNIPYSTMVTALERGIEGMAYGTVVRICEKLNLNPISFRPLEGATVSEQLLENQVMSGYLKLNKTGRERVLEVMEDFASLEKYRA
;
A
#
# COMPACT_ATOMS: atom_id res chain seq x y z
N MET A 1 -14.41 2.11 -7.07
CA MET A 1 -13.53 2.02 -8.26
C MET A 1 -13.56 0.60 -8.80
N THR A 2 -13.81 0.43 -10.09
CA THR A 2 -13.83 -0.89 -10.73
C THR A 2 -12.39 -1.40 -10.98
N SER A 3 -12.25 -2.70 -11.27
CA SER A 3 -10.96 -3.30 -11.61
C SER A 3 -10.33 -2.62 -12.85
N LYS A 4 -11.16 -2.29 -13.83
CA LYS A 4 -10.70 -1.60 -15.04
C LYS A 4 -10.23 -0.17 -14.76
N GLU A 5 -10.94 0.55 -13.90
CA GLU A 5 -10.55 1.90 -13.47
C GLU A 5 -9.23 1.87 -12.69
N LYS A 6 -9.05 0.87 -11.83
CA LYS A 6 -7.79 0.66 -11.11
C LYS A 6 -6.63 0.41 -12.07
N SER A 7 -6.86 -0.39 -13.11
CA SER A 7 -5.85 -0.65 -14.16
C SER A 7 -5.46 0.61 -14.92
N ILE A 8 -6.42 1.49 -15.20
CA ILE A 8 -6.16 2.78 -15.86
C ILE A 8 -5.29 3.66 -14.96
N VAL A 9 -5.59 3.74 -13.67
CA VAL A 9 -4.79 4.50 -12.70
C VAL A 9 -3.36 3.97 -12.65
N LEU A 10 -3.19 2.64 -12.57
CA LEU A 10 -1.87 2.02 -12.57
C LEU A 10 -1.09 2.33 -13.83
N LYS A 11 -1.73 2.23 -14.99
CA LYS A 11 -1.09 2.52 -16.27
C LYS A 11 -0.60 3.97 -16.35
N GLU A 12 -1.44 4.91 -15.94
CA GLU A 12 -1.08 6.34 -15.92
C GLU A 12 0.11 6.60 -15.00
N GLU A 13 0.11 6.03 -13.79
CA GLU A 13 1.21 6.21 -12.84
C GLU A 13 2.51 5.55 -13.33
N ILE A 14 2.42 4.37 -13.93
CA ILE A 14 3.59 3.71 -14.52
C ILE A 14 4.24 4.59 -15.58
N LEU A 15 3.43 5.10 -16.50
CA LEU A 15 3.95 5.94 -17.58
C LEU A 15 4.49 7.28 -17.08
N LYS A 16 3.90 7.81 -16.02
CA LYS A 16 4.37 9.05 -15.38
C LYS A 16 5.72 8.86 -14.68
N GLN A 17 5.92 7.76 -13.98
CA GLN A 17 7.11 7.52 -13.16
C GLN A 17 8.24 6.80 -13.90
N TYR A 18 7.90 5.86 -14.77
CA TYR A 18 8.88 4.99 -15.46
C TYR A 18 8.97 5.24 -16.96
N LYS A 19 8.05 5.99 -17.53
CA LYS A 19 7.96 6.32 -18.94
C LYS A 19 7.66 5.14 -19.88
N SER A 20 7.76 3.91 -19.40
CA SER A 20 7.50 2.71 -20.19
C SER A 20 6.98 1.58 -19.32
N ILE A 21 5.97 0.87 -19.80
CA ILE A 21 5.42 -0.30 -19.11
C ILE A 21 6.47 -1.41 -19.06
N ARG A 22 7.27 -1.56 -20.11
CA ARG A 22 8.33 -2.55 -20.18
C ARG A 22 9.38 -2.33 -19.09
N LYS A 23 9.82 -1.09 -18.88
CA LYS A 23 10.78 -0.76 -17.82
C LYS A 23 10.23 -1.11 -16.45
N PHE A 24 8.97 -0.77 -16.20
CA PHE A 24 8.34 -1.08 -14.92
C PHE A 24 8.20 -2.59 -14.71
N ALA A 25 7.82 -3.33 -15.73
CA ALA A 25 7.69 -4.79 -15.65
C ALA A 25 9.05 -5.44 -15.30
N ILE A 26 10.13 -4.97 -15.91
CA ILE A 26 11.49 -5.44 -15.61
C ILE A 26 11.85 -5.13 -14.16
N GLU A 27 11.61 -3.91 -13.72
CA GLU A 27 11.88 -3.47 -12.33
C GLU A 27 11.13 -4.33 -11.31
N MET A 28 9.89 -4.70 -11.61
CA MET A 28 9.04 -5.52 -10.75
C MET A 28 9.28 -7.02 -10.90
N ASN A 29 10.10 -7.42 -11.86
CA ASN A 29 10.33 -8.82 -12.21
C ASN A 29 9.03 -9.54 -12.58
N ILE A 30 8.18 -8.87 -13.36
CA ILE A 30 6.92 -9.40 -13.87
C ILE A 30 7.04 -9.51 -15.39
N PRO A 31 6.62 -10.62 -16.00
CA PRO A 31 6.64 -10.74 -17.47
C PRO A 31 5.84 -9.59 -18.12
N TYR A 32 6.39 -9.03 -19.19
CA TYR A 32 5.77 -7.90 -19.88
C TYR A 32 4.34 -8.22 -20.34
N SER A 33 4.13 -9.40 -20.92
CA SER A 33 2.80 -9.83 -21.36
C SER A 33 1.78 -9.91 -20.23
N THR A 34 2.21 -10.36 -19.06
CA THR A 34 1.37 -10.40 -17.84
C THR A 34 0.99 -8.99 -17.40
N MET A 35 1.95 -8.08 -17.39
CA MET A 35 1.71 -6.68 -17.01
C MET A 35 0.74 -6.01 -18.00
N VAL A 36 0.95 -6.15 -19.30
CA VAL A 36 0.08 -5.57 -20.33
C VAL A 36 -1.34 -6.12 -20.22
N THR A 37 -1.49 -7.43 -20.05
CA THR A 37 -2.81 -8.06 -19.90
C THR A 37 -3.55 -7.51 -18.70
N ALA A 38 -2.88 -7.38 -17.56
CA ALA A 38 -3.49 -6.83 -16.35
C ALA A 38 -3.92 -5.37 -16.53
N LEU A 39 -3.11 -4.56 -17.22
CA LEU A 39 -3.41 -3.15 -17.44
C LEU A 39 -4.53 -2.95 -18.47
N GLU A 40 -4.72 -3.88 -19.41
CA GLU A 40 -5.76 -3.78 -20.43
C GLU A 40 -7.09 -4.40 -20.00
N ARG A 41 -7.03 -5.56 -19.33
CA ARG A 41 -8.23 -6.34 -18.99
C ARG A 41 -8.71 -6.15 -17.56
N GLY A 42 -7.87 -5.61 -16.70
CA GLY A 42 -8.17 -5.45 -15.28
C GLY A 42 -7.25 -6.29 -14.41
N ILE A 43 -7.10 -5.86 -13.16
CA ILE A 43 -6.18 -6.47 -12.20
C ILE A 43 -6.76 -7.68 -11.46
N GLU A 44 -7.97 -8.08 -11.76
CA GLU A 44 -8.65 -9.20 -11.08
C GLU A 44 -7.90 -10.52 -11.17
N GLY A 45 -7.18 -10.74 -12.28
CA GLY A 45 -6.37 -11.94 -12.47
C GLY A 45 -5.06 -11.95 -11.72
N MET A 46 -4.68 -10.85 -11.08
CA MET A 46 -3.45 -10.77 -10.30
C MET A 46 -3.65 -11.19 -8.86
N ALA A 47 -2.62 -11.83 -8.28
CA ALA A 47 -2.61 -12.09 -6.85
C ALA A 47 -2.59 -10.77 -6.09
N TYR A 48 -3.31 -10.70 -4.96
CA TYR A 48 -3.40 -9.49 -4.15
C TYR A 48 -2.02 -8.98 -3.72
N GLY A 49 -1.12 -9.89 -3.32
CA GLY A 49 0.24 -9.52 -2.95
C GLY A 49 1.02 -8.83 -4.08
N THR A 50 0.78 -9.24 -5.32
CA THR A 50 1.40 -8.61 -6.49
C THR A 50 0.86 -7.19 -6.69
N VAL A 51 -0.45 -7.00 -6.55
CA VAL A 51 -1.08 -5.68 -6.62
C VAL A 51 -0.53 -4.74 -5.55
N VAL A 52 -0.39 -5.23 -4.31
CA VAL A 52 0.18 -4.46 -3.21
C VAL A 52 1.62 -4.02 -3.53
N ARG A 53 2.45 -4.93 -4.07
CA ARG A 53 3.83 -4.60 -4.46
C ARG A 53 3.89 -3.55 -5.55
N ILE A 54 3.01 -3.63 -6.55
CA ILE A 54 2.92 -2.63 -7.61
C ILE A 54 2.55 -1.26 -7.03
N CYS A 55 1.53 -1.20 -6.20
CA CYS A 55 1.10 0.04 -5.54
C CYS A 55 2.20 0.62 -4.66
N GLU A 56 2.90 -0.22 -3.90
CA GLU A 56 4.03 0.20 -3.08
C GLU A 56 5.12 0.85 -3.92
N LYS A 57 5.48 0.25 -5.06
CA LYS A 57 6.49 0.77 -5.96
C LYS A 57 6.09 2.11 -6.59
N LEU A 58 4.80 2.29 -6.86
CA LEU A 58 4.25 3.52 -7.43
C LEU A 58 3.85 4.56 -6.37
N ASN A 59 4.02 4.23 -5.10
CA ASN A 59 3.63 5.08 -3.97
C ASN A 59 2.13 5.37 -3.94
N LEU A 60 1.33 4.33 -4.17
CA LEU A 60 -0.13 4.37 -4.14
C LEU A 60 -0.67 3.55 -2.98
N ASN A 61 -1.82 3.95 -2.46
CA ASN A 61 -2.56 3.15 -1.49
C ASN A 61 -3.18 1.93 -2.20
N PRO A 62 -2.93 0.69 -1.73
CA PRO A 62 -3.40 -0.51 -2.42
C PRO A 62 -4.91 -0.72 -2.36
N ILE A 63 -5.61 0.02 -1.53
CA ILE A 63 -7.08 -0.06 -1.42
C ILE A 63 -7.75 1.02 -2.27
N SER A 64 -7.33 2.28 -2.11
CA SER A 64 -7.94 3.43 -2.81
C SER A 64 -7.30 3.73 -4.15
N PHE A 65 -6.09 3.24 -4.41
CA PHE A 65 -5.29 3.55 -5.62
C PHE A 65 -5.00 5.04 -5.78
N ARG A 66 -5.05 5.78 -4.67
CA ARG A 66 -4.70 7.20 -4.64
C ARG A 66 -3.27 7.36 -4.15
N PRO A 67 -2.58 8.44 -4.56
CA PRO A 67 -1.25 8.72 -4.04
C PRO A 67 -1.23 8.80 -2.52
N LEU A 68 -0.17 8.26 -1.92
CA LEU A 68 0.04 8.36 -0.48
C LEU A 68 0.51 9.77 -0.13
N GLU A 69 -0.15 10.36 0.86
CA GLU A 69 0.22 11.69 1.35
C GLU A 69 0.99 11.53 2.66
N GLY A 70 2.30 11.68 2.57
CA GLY A 70 3.17 11.67 3.75
C GLY A 70 3.46 10.32 4.38
N ALA A 71 2.90 9.22 3.86
CA ALA A 71 3.16 7.88 4.36
C ALA A 71 3.38 6.90 3.21
N THR A 72 4.24 5.91 3.42
CA THR A 72 4.48 4.81 2.48
C THR A 72 3.44 3.70 2.68
N VAL A 73 3.34 2.78 1.70
CA VAL A 73 2.49 1.58 1.85
C VAL A 73 2.94 0.76 3.05
N SER A 74 4.25 0.65 3.28
CA SER A 74 4.80 -0.09 4.43
C SER A 74 4.37 0.53 5.75
N GLU A 75 4.36 1.86 5.86
CA GLU A 75 3.89 2.57 7.05
C GLU A 75 2.40 2.35 7.27
N GLN A 76 1.59 2.38 6.21
CA GLN A 76 0.16 2.11 6.31
C GLN A 76 -0.15 0.68 6.72
N LEU A 77 0.62 -0.29 6.23
CA LEU A 77 0.49 -1.68 6.65
C LEU A 77 0.82 -1.85 8.13
N LEU A 78 1.84 -1.15 8.61
CA LEU A 78 2.18 -1.15 10.03
C LEU A 78 1.07 -0.54 10.88
N GLU A 79 0.51 0.58 10.47
CA GLU A 79 -0.65 1.20 11.14
C GLU A 79 -1.82 0.24 11.20
N ASN A 80 -2.12 -0.46 10.11
CA ASN A 80 -3.20 -1.44 10.06
C ASN A 80 -2.94 -2.62 11.01
N GLN A 81 -1.70 -3.06 11.15
CA GLN A 81 -1.32 -4.12 12.10
C GLN A 81 -1.52 -3.65 13.53
N VAL A 82 -1.13 -2.43 13.85
CA VAL A 82 -1.33 -1.84 15.18
C VAL A 82 -2.82 -1.77 15.50
N MET A 83 -3.63 -1.27 14.59
CA MET A 83 -5.08 -1.17 14.79
C MET A 83 -5.73 -2.54 14.94
N SER A 84 -5.34 -3.52 14.12
CA SER A 84 -5.85 -4.88 14.20
C SER A 84 -5.51 -5.51 15.56
N GLY A 85 -4.30 -5.32 16.06
CA GLY A 85 -3.89 -5.78 17.38
C GLY A 85 -4.69 -5.12 18.50
N TYR A 86 -4.90 -3.80 18.40
CA TYR A 86 -5.69 -3.04 19.36
C TYR A 86 -7.15 -3.55 19.43
N LEU A 87 -7.76 -3.84 18.28
CA LEU A 87 -9.15 -4.29 18.22
C LEU A 87 -9.34 -5.69 18.82
N LYS A 88 -8.29 -6.49 18.94
CA LYS A 88 -8.33 -7.81 19.61
C LYS A 88 -8.29 -7.71 21.13
N LEU A 89 -7.98 -6.55 21.69
CA LEU A 89 -7.88 -6.35 23.13
C LEU A 89 -9.23 -6.03 23.74
N ASN A 90 -9.41 -6.42 25.01
CA ASN A 90 -10.57 -6.00 25.80
C ASN A 90 -10.37 -4.54 26.26
N LYS A 91 -11.36 -3.99 26.99
CA LYS A 91 -11.33 -2.61 27.45
C LYS A 91 -10.08 -2.31 28.29
N THR A 92 -9.72 -3.19 29.22
CA THR A 92 -8.55 -3.03 30.08
C THR A 92 -7.26 -3.03 29.28
N GLY A 93 -7.14 -3.96 28.32
CA GLY A 93 -5.98 -4.02 27.43
C GLY A 93 -5.84 -2.79 26.55
N ARG A 94 -6.94 -2.26 26.04
CA ARG A 94 -6.93 -1.02 25.23
C ARG A 94 -6.50 0.20 26.03
N GLU A 95 -6.99 0.32 27.25
CA GLU A 95 -6.59 1.40 28.18
C GLU A 95 -5.10 1.31 28.49
N ARG A 96 -4.57 0.11 28.72
CA ARG A 96 -3.15 -0.12 28.97
C ARG A 96 -2.27 0.27 27.78
N VAL A 97 -2.69 -0.05 26.56
CA VAL A 97 -1.96 0.34 25.36
C VAL A 97 -1.88 1.86 25.24
N LEU A 98 -2.98 2.57 25.51
CA LEU A 98 -2.99 4.02 25.47
C LEU A 98 -2.06 4.64 26.49
N GLU A 99 -2.00 4.10 27.73
CA GLU A 99 -1.06 4.54 28.75
C GLU A 99 0.39 4.38 28.28
N VAL A 100 0.73 3.22 27.73
CA VAL A 100 2.08 2.93 27.22
C VAL A 100 2.44 3.88 26.09
N MET A 101 1.50 4.15 25.18
CA MET A 101 1.71 5.10 24.07
C MET A 101 1.98 6.51 24.59
N GLU A 102 1.24 6.96 25.61
CA GLU A 102 1.48 8.26 26.25
C GLU A 102 2.85 8.33 26.90
N ASP A 103 3.27 7.25 27.58
CA ASP A 103 4.59 7.16 28.20
C ASP A 103 5.70 7.26 27.15
N PHE A 104 5.58 6.55 26.02
CA PHE A 104 6.54 6.65 24.92
C PHE A 104 6.54 8.04 24.29
N ALA A 105 5.37 8.64 24.10
CA ALA A 105 5.25 9.97 23.52
C ALA A 105 5.86 11.05 24.40
N SER A 106 6.00 10.82 25.71
CA SER A 106 6.68 11.74 26.63
C SER A 106 8.19 11.73 26.46
N LEU A 107 8.76 10.69 25.84
CA LEU A 107 10.19 10.57 25.58
C LEU A 107 10.53 11.21 24.22
N GLU A 108 11.48 12.13 24.25
CA GLU A 108 11.85 12.90 23.06
C GLU A 108 12.25 12.03 21.87
N LYS A 109 12.99 10.94 22.11
CA LYS A 109 13.46 10.04 21.05
C LYS A 109 12.35 9.29 20.30
N TYR A 110 11.12 9.23 20.85
CA TYR A 110 9.97 8.56 20.23
C TYR A 110 8.93 9.53 19.70
N ARG A 111 9.15 10.82 19.83
CA ARG A 111 8.24 11.83 19.29
C ARG A 111 8.41 11.98 17.80
N ALA A 112 7.29 12.28 17.16
CA ALA A 112 7.29 12.64 15.74
C ALA A 112 7.93 14.03 15.53
#